data_615ea53390edd19e866955fe6eb1983f
#
_entry.id   615ea53390edd19e866955fe6eb1983f
#
_cell.length_a   1.000
_cell.length_b   1.000
_cell.length_c   1.000
_cell.angle_alpha   90.00
_cell.angle_beta   90.00
_cell.angle_gamma   90.00
#
_symmetry.space_group_name_H-M   'P 1'
#
loop_
_entity.id
_entity.type
_entity.pdbx_description
1 polymer ?
#
loop_
_entity_poly.entity_id
_entity_poly.type
_entity_poly.pdbx_seq_one_letter_code
_entity_poly.pdbx_strand_id
1 'polypeptide(L)'
;PILLSNAFKYTPDNKSITLIVMESGQFVSIAVKDEGIGISKDKVPSIFERFTTVSKENDMQPSSGIGLSLVNELVKMLHGEIQVESEVKKGSVFKLVLHKGKEIYAQDKNVEYILNDTSEEQETVLAEPEQNDKTFLPDMPPATKETLVKVMVVEDNAELRQFICEILSGTYRVVGVADGVMALEKIEEEIPDFIITDIMMPRMDGIELIRHIKENVNTCDIPLIILSAKSSVEDRIQGLQLGIDDYIPKPFSSDYLKSRIENLIRQRKVLQSAFLSKYGAQPKKEPLEAIAYPVSQIVPLDELFMQKLVGFMEENYSNPGLRVNDLAEFMNMSRSVFNRKVNGIMGISPIEYIKNYRLNKAKSFIQSGMSFSEVAFAVGFSDPGYFGKAFKKAFNQTLTEYKNNN
;
A
#
# COMPACT_ATOMS: atom_id res chain seq x y z
N PRO A 1 -20.20 -5.83 -11.78
CA PRO A 1 -20.07 -4.42 -12.20
C PRO A 1 -20.51 -4.18 -13.64
N ILE A 2 -19.96 -4.90 -14.63
CA ILE A 2 -20.25 -4.67 -16.06
C ILE A 2 -21.73 -4.75 -16.41
N LEU A 3 -22.45 -5.79 -15.92
CA LEU A 3 -23.88 -5.95 -16.16
C LEU A 3 -24.71 -4.83 -15.52
N LEU A 4 -24.37 -4.41 -14.31
CA LEU A 4 -25.01 -3.28 -13.64
C LEU A 4 -24.72 -1.96 -14.37
N SER A 5 -23.46 -1.73 -14.75
CA SER A 5 -23.08 -0.54 -15.55
C SER A 5 -23.86 -0.46 -16.85
N ASN A 6 -24.03 -1.58 -17.56
CA ASN A 6 -24.86 -1.63 -18.75
C ASN A 6 -26.34 -1.33 -18.44
N ALA A 7 -26.87 -1.92 -17.35
CA ALA A 7 -28.24 -1.63 -16.93
C ALA A 7 -28.46 -0.14 -16.67
N PHE A 8 -27.56 0.52 -15.92
CA PHE A 8 -27.62 1.98 -15.69
C PHE A 8 -27.52 2.78 -17.00
N LYS A 9 -26.62 2.37 -17.90
CA LYS A 9 -26.39 3.09 -19.16
C LYS A 9 -27.61 3.06 -20.09
N TYR A 10 -28.32 1.94 -20.14
CA TYR A 10 -29.39 1.72 -21.12
C TYR A 10 -30.80 1.81 -20.55
N THR A 11 -30.95 2.12 -19.27
CA THR A 11 -32.23 2.33 -18.60
C THR A 11 -32.50 3.84 -18.48
N PRO A 12 -33.62 4.35 -19.05
CA PRO A 12 -34.01 5.76 -18.90
C PRO A 12 -34.31 6.13 -17.44
N ASP A 13 -34.26 7.43 -17.15
CA ASP A 13 -34.69 7.98 -15.87
C ASP A 13 -36.11 7.54 -15.50
N ASN A 14 -36.37 7.33 -14.23
CA ASN A 14 -37.64 6.86 -13.65
C ASN A 14 -38.03 5.41 -14.01
N LYS A 15 -37.09 4.59 -14.44
CA LYS A 15 -37.24 3.16 -14.66
C LYS A 15 -36.45 2.36 -13.62
N SER A 16 -36.80 1.09 -13.43
CA SER A 16 -36.20 0.24 -12.39
C SER A 16 -35.09 -0.65 -12.93
N ILE A 17 -34.08 -0.84 -12.07
CA ILE A 17 -33.05 -1.86 -12.22
C ILE A 17 -33.12 -2.75 -10.98
N THR A 18 -33.23 -4.05 -11.18
CA THR A 18 -33.36 -5.02 -10.10
C THR A 18 -32.21 -6.01 -10.13
N LEU A 19 -31.50 -6.17 -9.00
CA LEU A 19 -30.52 -7.23 -8.80
C LEU A 19 -31.18 -8.35 -8.00
N ILE A 20 -31.17 -9.56 -8.55
CA ILE A 20 -31.76 -10.75 -7.93
C ILE A 20 -30.64 -11.77 -7.71
N VAL A 21 -30.45 -12.22 -6.47
CA VAL A 21 -29.56 -13.32 -6.14
C VAL A 21 -30.40 -14.47 -5.56
N MET A 22 -30.26 -15.64 -6.14
CA MET A 22 -31.00 -16.85 -5.69
C MET A 22 -30.04 -18.02 -5.58
N GLU A 23 -30.23 -18.81 -4.56
CA GLU A 23 -29.55 -20.08 -4.36
C GLU A 23 -30.51 -21.23 -4.63
N SER A 24 -30.08 -22.21 -5.43
CA SER A 24 -30.86 -23.39 -5.74
C SER A 24 -29.96 -24.63 -5.84
N GLY A 25 -29.99 -25.48 -4.81
CA GLY A 25 -29.15 -26.66 -4.73
C GLY A 25 -27.66 -26.35 -4.81
N GLN A 26 -26.99 -26.88 -5.84
CA GLN A 26 -25.56 -26.66 -6.08
C GLN A 26 -25.23 -25.41 -6.94
N PHE A 27 -26.22 -24.57 -7.21
CA PHE A 27 -26.10 -23.42 -8.06
C PHE A 27 -26.43 -22.12 -7.31
N VAL A 28 -25.74 -21.05 -7.65
CA VAL A 28 -26.08 -19.66 -7.32
C VAL A 28 -26.39 -18.95 -8.63
N SER A 29 -27.54 -18.30 -8.70
CA SER A 29 -27.88 -17.46 -9.85
C SER A 29 -27.92 -15.99 -9.45
N ILE A 30 -27.30 -15.14 -10.27
CA ILE A 30 -27.27 -13.68 -10.13
C ILE A 30 -27.90 -13.09 -11.39
N ALA A 31 -29.02 -12.39 -11.25
CA ALA A 31 -29.70 -11.78 -12.37
C ALA A 31 -29.77 -10.28 -12.21
N VAL A 32 -29.41 -9.55 -13.29
CA VAL A 32 -29.61 -8.12 -13.43
C VAL A 32 -30.75 -7.90 -14.42
N LYS A 33 -31.86 -7.38 -13.93
CA LYS A 33 -33.04 -7.01 -14.73
C LYS A 33 -33.10 -5.50 -14.86
N ASP A 34 -33.25 -5.01 -16.08
CA ASP A 34 -33.46 -3.62 -16.39
C ASP A 34 -34.75 -3.38 -17.16
N GLU A 35 -35.34 -2.22 -17.04
CA GLU A 35 -36.48 -1.73 -17.84
C GLU A 35 -36.03 -0.76 -18.93
N GLY A 36 -34.87 -1.05 -19.53
CA GLY A 36 -34.23 -0.22 -20.54
C GLY A 36 -34.78 -0.38 -21.93
N ILE A 37 -33.97 0.03 -22.91
CA ILE A 37 -34.33 -0.02 -24.34
C ILE A 37 -34.55 -1.44 -24.89
N GLY A 38 -34.02 -2.44 -24.21
CA GLY A 38 -34.04 -3.83 -24.66
C GLY A 38 -33.17 -4.10 -25.89
N ILE A 39 -33.01 -5.38 -26.23
CA ILE A 39 -32.16 -5.87 -27.32
C ILE A 39 -33.04 -6.65 -28.27
N SER A 40 -32.89 -6.45 -29.59
CA SER A 40 -33.65 -7.21 -30.59
C SER A 40 -33.12 -8.65 -30.66
N LYS A 41 -34.05 -9.61 -30.90
CA LYS A 41 -33.77 -11.04 -30.89
C LYS A 41 -32.67 -11.46 -31.86
N ASP A 42 -32.54 -10.77 -32.99
CA ASP A 42 -31.50 -11.02 -34.00
C ASP A 42 -30.11 -10.61 -33.51
N LYS A 43 -30.02 -9.68 -32.57
CA LYS A 43 -28.75 -9.21 -32.00
C LYS A 43 -28.30 -9.96 -30.75
N VAL A 44 -29.20 -10.63 -30.03
CA VAL A 44 -28.88 -11.36 -28.80
C VAL A 44 -27.71 -12.34 -28.97
N PRO A 45 -27.59 -13.13 -30.05
CA PRO A 45 -26.46 -14.05 -30.22
C PRO A 45 -25.10 -13.34 -30.36
N SER A 46 -25.06 -12.13 -30.92
CA SER A 46 -23.81 -11.38 -31.22
C SER A 46 -23.38 -10.43 -30.12
N ILE A 47 -24.19 -10.17 -29.07
CA ILE A 47 -23.82 -9.20 -28.01
C ILE A 47 -22.61 -9.63 -27.18
N PHE A 48 -22.23 -10.91 -27.23
CA PHE A 48 -21.08 -11.46 -26.56
C PHE A 48 -19.82 -11.50 -27.45
N GLU A 49 -19.92 -11.10 -28.71
CA GLU A 49 -18.78 -10.96 -29.60
C GLU A 49 -18.02 -9.67 -29.29
N ARG A 50 -16.69 -9.70 -29.43
CA ARG A 50 -15.85 -8.52 -29.18
C ARG A 50 -16.16 -7.41 -30.17
N PHE A 51 -16.20 -6.18 -29.69
CA PHE A 51 -16.45 -4.96 -30.47
C PHE A 51 -17.88 -4.81 -31.03
N THR A 52 -18.81 -5.64 -30.56
CA THR A 52 -20.23 -5.51 -30.94
C THR A 52 -20.92 -4.47 -30.06
N THR A 53 -21.47 -3.42 -30.68
CA THR A 53 -22.27 -2.40 -29.99
C THR A 53 -23.68 -2.34 -30.57
N VAL A 54 -24.68 -2.21 -29.69
CA VAL A 54 -26.12 -2.15 -30.09
C VAL A 54 -26.55 -0.69 -30.38
N SER A 55 -25.69 0.30 -30.13
CA SER A 55 -25.98 1.73 -30.19
C SER A 55 -26.05 2.26 -31.64
N LYS A 56 -26.97 3.20 -31.88
CA LYS A 56 -27.03 3.98 -33.11
C LYS A 56 -25.94 5.07 -33.11
N GLU A 57 -25.52 5.51 -34.30
CA GLU A 57 -24.42 6.44 -34.58
C GLU A 57 -24.44 7.81 -33.85
N ASN A 58 -25.37 8.06 -32.94
CA ASN A 58 -25.55 9.35 -32.23
C ASN A 58 -25.41 9.27 -30.70
N ASP A 59 -24.91 8.18 -30.12
CA ASP A 59 -24.71 8.10 -28.66
C ASP A 59 -23.43 8.84 -28.24
N MET A 60 -23.59 9.87 -27.39
CA MET A 60 -22.50 10.69 -26.82
C MET A 60 -21.51 9.93 -25.90
N GLN A 61 -21.70 8.63 -25.67
CA GLN A 61 -20.78 7.79 -24.89
C GLN A 61 -20.36 6.56 -25.68
N PRO A 62 -19.12 6.52 -26.20
CA PRO A 62 -18.61 5.37 -26.93
C PRO A 62 -18.51 4.15 -26.00
N SER A 63 -19.20 3.07 -26.33
CA SER A 63 -19.02 1.78 -25.66
C SER A 63 -17.95 0.99 -26.41
N SER A 64 -16.97 0.42 -25.68
CA SER A 64 -15.87 -0.35 -26.27
C SER A 64 -16.30 -1.69 -26.89
N GLY A 65 -17.54 -2.14 -26.66
CA GLY A 65 -18.03 -3.44 -27.13
C GLY A 65 -17.30 -4.66 -26.53
N ILE A 66 -16.52 -4.48 -25.46
CA ILE A 66 -15.71 -5.53 -24.85
C ILE A 66 -16.35 -6.06 -23.57
N GLY A 67 -17.21 -5.30 -22.92
CA GLY A 67 -17.72 -5.64 -21.57
C GLY A 67 -18.46 -6.97 -21.50
N LEU A 68 -19.43 -7.21 -22.39
CA LEU A 68 -20.22 -8.45 -22.38
C LEU A 68 -19.41 -9.67 -22.83
N SER A 69 -18.49 -9.53 -23.76
CA SER A 69 -17.55 -10.60 -24.13
C SER A 69 -16.67 -11.01 -22.95
N LEU A 70 -16.17 -10.05 -22.17
CA LEU A 70 -15.40 -10.31 -20.95
C LEU A 70 -16.23 -11.03 -19.90
N VAL A 71 -17.49 -10.62 -19.68
CA VAL A 71 -18.40 -11.33 -18.74
C VAL A 71 -18.60 -12.79 -19.18
N ASN A 72 -18.81 -13.04 -20.45
CA ASN A 72 -18.97 -14.39 -20.99
C ASN A 72 -17.71 -15.26 -20.79
N GLU A 73 -16.51 -14.70 -21.02
CA GLU A 73 -15.23 -15.36 -20.79
C GLU A 73 -15.04 -15.71 -19.29
N LEU A 74 -15.28 -14.74 -18.41
CA LEU A 74 -15.17 -14.93 -16.95
C LEU A 74 -16.15 -16.01 -16.45
N VAL A 75 -17.40 -15.99 -16.92
CA VAL A 75 -18.41 -16.99 -16.54
C VAL A 75 -18.00 -18.37 -17.00
N LYS A 76 -17.44 -18.50 -18.21
CA LYS A 76 -16.90 -19.79 -18.70
C LYS A 76 -15.70 -20.26 -17.88
N MET A 77 -14.79 -19.38 -17.49
CA MET A 77 -13.67 -19.72 -16.61
C MET A 77 -14.15 -20.22 -15.24
N LEU A 78 -15.29 -19.72 -14.76
CA LEU A 78 -15.92 -20.17 -13.53
C LEU A 78 -16.84 -21.41 -13.72
N HIS A 79 -16.74 -22.10 -14.87
CA HIS A 79 -17.63 -23.24 -15.25
C HIS A 79 -19.10 -22.91 -15.11
N GLY A 80 -19.47 -21.65 -15.28
CA GLY A 80 -20.83 -21.14 -15.20
C GLY A 80 -21.48 -20.95 -16.57
N GLU A 81 -22.69 -20.43 -16.57
CA GLU A 81 -23.47 -20.10 -17.76
C GLU A 81 -24.06 -18.70 -17.65
N ILE A 82 -24.11 -17.97 -18.77
CA ILE A 82 -24.83 -16.71 -18.88
C ILE A 82 -26.03 -16.84 -19.80
N GLN A 83 -27.19 -16.43 -19.31
CA GLN A 83 -28.45 -16.45 -20.03
C GLN A 83 -28.97 -15.02 -20.21
N VAL A 84 -29.57 -14.71 -21.37
CA VAL A 84 -30.09 -13.37 -21.67
C VAL A 84 -31.50 -13.50 -22.21
N GLU A 85 -32.44 -12.79 -21.59
CA GLU A 85 -33.77 -12.56 -22.06
C GLU A 85 -34.00 -11.09 -22.28
N SER A 86 -34.37 -10.68 -23.49
CA SER A 86 -34.53 -9.25 -23.79
C SER A 86 -35.65 -9.05 -24.83
N GLU A 87 -36.38 -7.94 -24.67
CA GLU A 87 -37.42 -7.51 -25.63
C GLU A 87 -37.30 -6.00 -25.81
N VAL A 88 -37.30 -5.55 -27.05
CA VAL A 88 -37.19 -4.12 -27.42
C VAL A 88 -38.27 -3.30 -26.71
N LYS A 89 -37.87 -2.22 -26.04
CA LYS A 89 -38.71 -1.31 -25.24
C LYS A 89 -39.29 -1.90 -23.96
N LYS A 90 -38.93 -3.14 -23.58
CA LYS A 90 -39.35 -3.76 -22.31
C LYS A 90 -38.19 -3.99 -21.34
N GLY A 91 -36.94 -3.92 -21.86
CA GLY A 91 -35.74 -4.13 -21.07
C GLY A 91 -35.06 -5.46 -21.27
N SER A 92 -34.12 -5.80 -20.41
CA SER A 92 -33.32 -7.02 -20.50
C SER A 92 -33.14 -7.66 -19.13
N VAL A 93 -32.93 -8.98 -19.14
CA VAL A 93 -32.53 -9.77 -17.98
C VAL A 93 -31.27 -10.53 -18.35
N PHE A 94 -30.17 -10.22 -17.67
CA PHE A 94 -28.92 -10.97 -17.76
C PHE A 94 -28.79 -11.84 -16.51
N LYS A 95 -28.78 -13.17 -16.67
CA LYS A 95 -28.71 -14.13 -15.58
C LYS A 95 -27.44 -14.95 -15.65
N LEU A 96 -26.62 -14.88 -14.62
CA LEU A 96 -25.44 -15.71 -14.42
C LEU A 96 -25.85 -16.91 -13.56
N VAL A 97 -25.41 -18.11 -13.93
CA VAL A 97 -25.59 -19.33 -13.15
C VAL A 97 -24.20 -19.89 -12.85
N LEU A 98 -23.84 -19.98 -11.58
CA LEU A 98 -22.54 -20.42 -11.10
C LEU A 98 -22.73 -21.64 -10.20
N HIS A 99 -21.76 -22.55 -10.21
CA HIS A 99 -21.71 -23.66 -9.27
C HIS A 99 -21.24 -23.23 -7.88
N LYS A 100 -21.87 -23.83 -6.85
CA LYS A 100 -21.42 -23.72 -5.46
C LYS A 100 -20.32 -24.74 -5.16
N GLY A 101 -19.41 -24.37 -4.27
CA GLY A 101 -18.37 -25.26 -3.77
C GLY A 101 -17.13 -25.28 -4.65
N LYS A 102 -16.09 -25.89 -4.09
CA LYS A 102 -14.76 -25.97 -4.72
C LYS A 102 -14.54 -27.25 -5.54
N GLU A 103 -15.45 -28.21 -5.45
CA GLU A 103 -15.28 -29.52 -6.04
C GLU A 103 -15.20 -29.48 -7.57
N ILE A 104 -15.90 -28.54 -8.20
CA ILE A 104 -15.90 -28.40 -9.67
C ILE A 104 -14.51 -27.91 -10.18
N TYR A 105 -13.74 -27.23 -9.34
CA TYR A 105 -12.41 -26.72 -9.68
C TYR A 105 -11.29 -27.69 -9.31
N ALA A 106 -11.58 -28.80 -8.63
CA ALA A 106 -10.58 -29.75 -8.10
C ALA A 106 -9.70 -30.39 -9.18
N GLN A 107 -10.16 -30.43 -10.44
CA GLN A 107 -9.42 -30.99 -11.57
C GLN A 107 -8.76 -29.92 -12.45
N ASP A 108 -8.98 -28.63 -12.18
CA ASP A 108 -8.41 -27.53 -12.95
C ASP A 108 -7.02 -27.20 -12.42
N LYS A 109 -5.98 -27.51 -13.22
CA LYS A 109 -4.57 -27.29 -12.86
C LYS A 109 -4.19 -25.81 -12.75
N ASN A 110 -5.04 -24.90 -13.21
CA ASN A 110 -4.81 -23.45 -13.21
C ASN A 110 -5.50 -22.75 -12.01
N VAL A 111 -6.19 -23.50 -11.14
CA VAL A 111 -6.85 -22.95 -9.96
C VAL A 111 -6.00 -23.18 -8.73
N GLU A 112 -5.54 -22.09 -8.11
CA GLU A 112 -4.84 -22.10 -6.84
C GLU A 112 -5.83 -21.71 -5.72
N TYR A 113 -5.97 -22.59 -4.72
CA TYR A 113 -6.84 -22.33 -3.58
C TYR A 113 -6.09 -21.52 -2.53
N ILE A 114 -6.52 -20.29 -2.31
CA ILE A 114 -6.06 -19.48 -1.18
C ILE A 114 -6.94 -19.87 0.02
N LEU A 115 -6.38 -20.64 0.95
CA LEU A 115 -7.03 -20.94 2.22
C LEU A 115 -6.93 -19.68 3.11
N ASN A 116 -7.97 -18.89 3.12
CA ASN A 116 -8.17 -17.92 4.19
C ASN A 116 -8.73 -18.68 5.39
N ASP A 117 -7.89 -18.98 6.38
CA ASP A 117 -8.32 -19.46 7.70
C ASP A 117 -9.04 -18.34 8.46
N THR A 118 -10.26 -18.01 8.05
CA THR A 118 -11.19 -17.22 8.85
C THR A 118 -12.62 -17.49 8.41
N SER A 119 -13.18 -18.58 8.91
CA SER A 119 -14.64 -18.70 9.07
C SER A 119 -14.97 -19.79 10.08
N GLU A 120 -14.90 -19.47 11.35
CA GLU A 120 -15.79 -20.05 12.34
C GLU A 120 -16.79 -18.94 12.73
N GLU A 121 -17.90 -18.87 12.02
CA GLU A 121 -19.13 -18.31 12.56
C GLU A 121 -19.65 -19.28 13.62
N GLN A 122 -19.22 -19.10 14.85
CA GLN A 122 -19.91 -19.68 16.01
C GLN A 122 -20.96 -18.67 16.50
N GLU A 123 -22.21 -19.08 16.36
CA GLU A 123 -23.33 -18.52 17.10
C GLU A 123 -22.96 -18.44 18.61
N THR A 124 -22.68 -17.25 19.11
CA THR A 124 -22.41 -17.03 20.51
C THR A 124 -23.73 -16.84 21.25
N VAL A 125 -24.16 -17.93 21.88
CA VAL A 125 -25.09 -17.88 23.04
C VAL A 125 -24.37 -17.19 24.18
N LEU A 126 -25.02 -16.17 24.74
CA LEU A 126 -24.59 -15.38 25.90
C LEU A 126 -24.27 -16.28 27.10
N ALA A 127 -23.02 -16.29 27.57
CA ALA A 127 -22.63 -16.73 28.90
C ALA A 127 -21.55 -15.77 29.42
N GLU A 128 -21.75 -15.32 30.65
CA GLU A 128 -20.94 -14.35 31.38
C GLU A 128 -19.52 -14.84 31.69
N PRO A 129 -18.54 -13.95 31.98
CA PRO A 129 -17.13 -14.28 31.96
C PRO A 129 -16.63 -14.81 33.29
N GLU A 130 -16.02 -16.00 33.31
CA GLU A 130 -15.11 -16.42 34.38
C GLU A 130 -13.68 -15.95 34.10
N GLN A 131 -13.07 -15.37 35.15
CA GLN A 131 -11.71 -14.87 35.23
C GLN A 131 -10.70 -16.03 35.23
N ASN A 132 -9.66 -15.95 34.44
CA ASN A 132 -8.23 -16.17 34.74
C ASN A 132 -7.50 -16.70 33.50
N ASP A 133 -6.62 -15.92 32.89
CA ASP A 133 -5.17 -16.10 32.99
C ASP A 133 -4.44 -14.99 32.23
N LYS A 134 -3.59 -14.30 32.98
CA LYS A 134 -2.74 -13.23 32.48
C LYS A 134 -1.52 -13.84 31.77
N THR A 135 -1.52 -13.80 30.45
CA THR A 135 -0.27 -13.87 29.68
C THR A 135 0.12 -12.45 29.32
N PHE A 136 1.25 -12.01 29.85
CA PHE A 136 1.83 -10.69 29.65
C PHE A 136 2.17 -10.48 28.16
N LEU A 137 1.35 -9.70 27.44
CA LEU A 137 1.79 -8.93 26.28
C LEU A 137 2.31 -7.58 26.82
N PRO A 138 3.48 -7.10 26.38
CA PRO A 138 3.95 -5.80 26.84
C PRO A 138 2.98 -4.72 26.39
N ASP A 139 2.48 -3.91 27.34
CA ASP A 139 1.66 -2.73 27.12
C ASP A 139 2.33 -1.80 26.09
N MET A 140 1.80 -1.78 24.90
CA MET A 140 2.01 -0.64 24.01
C MET A 140 1.12 0.51 24.55
N PRO A 141 1.67 1.69 24.79
CA PRO A 141 0.85 2.83 25.16
C PRO A 141 -0.17 3.09 24.05
N PRO A 142 -1.40 3.51 24.39
CA PRO A 142 -2.42 3.81 23.39
C PRO A 142 -1.85 4.87 22.44
N ALA A 143 -1.90 4.57 21.12
CA ALA A 143 -1.44 5.47 20.09
C ALA A 143 -2.22 6.79 20.21
N THR A 144 -1.53 7.86 20.59
CA THR A 144 -2.08 9.21 20.49
C THR A 144 -2.30 9.51 19.01
N LYS A 145 -3.31 10.32 18.68
CA LYS A 145 -3.64 10.70 17.27
C LYS A 145 -2.44 11.24 16.48
N GLU A 146 -1.38 11.66 17.16
CA GLU A 146 -0.13 12.17 16.56
C GLU A 146 0.81 11.07 16.04
N THR A 147 0.59 9.79 16.39
CA THR A 147 1.43 8.65 15.98
C THR A 147 0.86 7.83 14.83
N LEU A 148 -0.33 8.20 14.33
CA LEU A 148 -0.96 7.49 13.21
C LEU A 148 -0.27 7.81 11.89
N VAL A 149 -0.05 6.79 11.06
CA VAL A 149 0.43 6.93 9.68
C VAL A 149 -0.50 7.84 8.90
N LYS A 150 0.06 8.84 8.22
CA LYS A 150 -0.67 9.84 7.44
C LYS A 150 -0.82 9.37 6.01
N VAL A 151 -2.06 9.21 5.57
CA VAL A 151 -2.40 8.78 4.21
C VAL A 151 -3.06 9.92 3.47
N MET A 152 -2.54 10.25 2.28
CA MET A 152 -3.18 11.19 1.35
C MET A 152 -3.91 10.41 0.27
N VAL A 153 -5.16 10.76 0.03
CA VAL A 153 -6.02 10.20 -1.04
C VAL A 153 -6.27 11.29 -2.07
N VAL A 154 -5.85 11.07 -3.31
CA VAL A 154 -6.00 11.99 -4.44
C VAL A 154 -6.94 11.36 -5.45
N GLU A 155 -8.16 11.87 -5.53
CA GLU A 155 -9.25 11.28 -6.33
C GLU A 155 -10.23 12.40 -6.69
N ASP A 156 -10.55 12.58 -7.97
CA ASP A 156 -11.42 13.66 -8.43
C ASP A 156 -12.89 13.38 -8.10
N ASN A 157 -13.32 12.13 -8.15
CA ASN A 157 -14.66 11.74 -7.77
C ASN A 157 -14.87 11.89 -6.25
N ALA A 158 -15.73 12.84 -5.87
CA ALA A 158 -15.97 13.19 -4.47
C ALA A 158 -16.51 12.02 -3.64
N GLU A 159 -17.41 11.19 -4.20
CA GLU A 159 -18.02 10.05 -3.52
C GLU A 159 -16.99 8.96 -3.28
N LEU A 160 -16.18 8.62 -4.31
CA LEU A 160 -15.14 7.61 -4.20
C LEU A 160 -14.03 8.09 -3.25
N ARG A 161 -13.64 9.36 -3.32
CA ARG A 161 -12.67 9.95 -2.38
C ARG A 161 -13.15 9.84 -0.94
N GLN A 162 -14.40 10.22 -0.68
CA GLN A 162 -15.00 10.12 0.65
C GLN A 162 -15.03 8.66 1.12
N PHE A 163 -15.47 7.73 0.29
CA PHE A 163 -15.51 6.29 0.59
C PHE A 163 -14.13 5.74 0.97
N ILE A 164 -13.07 6.06 0.21
CA ILE A 164 -11.71 5.64 0.53
C ILE A 164 -11.24 6.23 1.86
N CYS A 165 -11.51 7.53 2.08
CA CYS A 165 -11.17 8.19 3.33
C CYS A 165 -11.88 7.54 4.53
N GLU A 166 -13.17 7.21 4.42
CA GLU A 166 -13.94 6.53 5.48
C GLU A 166 -13.39 5.15 5.81
N ILE A 167 -13.08 4.34 4.78
CA ILE A 167 -12.49 3.00 4.95
C ILE A 167 -11.18 3.05 5.74
N LEU A 168 -10.34 4.06 5.48
CA LEU A 168 -8.99 4.16 6.02
C LEU A 168 -8.92 4.92 7.35
N SER A 169 -9.89 5.79 7.64
CA SER A 169 -9.89 6.68 8.83
C SER A 169 -9.88 5.94 10.17
N GLY A 170 -10.33 4.68 10.22
CA GLY A 170 -10.30 3.85 11.42
C GLY A 170 -8.89 3.44 11.85
N THR A 171 -7.90 3.45 10.93
CA THR A 171 -6.53 2.97 11.17
C THR A 171 -5.48 4.05 10.91
N TYR A 172 -5.77 5.00 10.01
CA TYR A 172 -4.83 6.00 9.51
C TYR A 172 -5.36 7.41 9.72
N ARG A 173 -4.46 8.40 9.73
CA ARG A 173 -4.84 9.81 9.60
C ARG A 173 -4.96 10.14 8.11
N VAL A 174 -6.17 10.33 7.60
CA VAL A 174 -6.44 10.45 6.18
C VAL A 174 -6.75 11.89 5.78
N VAL A 175 -6.18 12.33 4.67
CA VAL A 175 -6.48 13.62 4.02
C VAL A 175 -6.87 13.33 2.57
N GLY A 176 -8.06 13.76 2.15
CA GLY A 176 -8.55 13.63 0.78
C GLY A 176 -8.44 14.95 0.00
N VAL A 177 -7.88 14.91 -1.21
CA VAL A 177 -7.78 16.05 -2.14
C VAL A 177 -8.28 15.67 -3.53
N ALA A 178 -8.69 16.66 -4.33
CA ALA A 178 -9.42 16.38 -5.56
C ALA A 178 -8.55 16.20 -6.80
N ASP A 179 -7.30 16.60 -6.78
CA ASP A 179 -6.37 16.49 -7.92
C ASP A 179 -4.90 16.67 -7.50
N GLY A 180 -3.99 16.50 -8.48
CA GLY A 180 -2.55 16.57 -8.24
C GLY A 180 -2.04 17.93 -7.80
N VAL A 181 -2.66 19.03 -8.21
CA VAL A 181 -2.25 20.39 -7.79
C VAL A 181 -2.53 20.58 -6.31
N MET A 182 -3.75 20.26 -5.87
CA MET A 182 -4.10 20.31 -4.44
C MET A 182 -3.24 19.34 -3.60
N ALA A 183 -2.84 18.20 -4.18
CA ALA A 183 -1.97 17.27 -3.51
C ALA A 183 -0.59 17.88 -3.25
N LEU A 184 0.03 18.54 -4.24
CA LEU A 184 1.32 19.21 -4.06
C LEU A 184 1.24 20.36 -3.06
N GLU A 185 0.20 21.19 -3.09
CA GLU A 185 -0.03 22.25 -2.09
C GLU A 185 -0.11 21.67 -0.67
N LYS A 186 -0.83 20.56 -0.49
CA LYS A 186 -0.93 19.91 0.83
C LYS A 186 0.37 19.23 1.27
N ILE A 187 1.17 18.70 0.35
CA ILE A 187 2.49 18.13 0.63
C ILE A 187 3.46 19.21 1.13
N GLU A 188 3.37 20.44 0.63
CA GLU A 188 4.18 21.58 1.13
C GLU A 188 3.81 21.93 2.58
N GLU A 189 2.53 21.85 2.95
CA GLU A 189 2.09 22.11 4.33
C GLU A 189 2.48 20.95 5.27
N GLU A 190 2.18 19.73 4.87
CA GLU A 190 2.43 18.53 5.66
C GLU A 190 2.67 17.31 4.76
N ILE A 191 3.90 16.78 4.78
CA ILE A 191 4.28 15.62 3.98
C ILE A 191 3.59 14.34 4.52
N PRO A 192 2.85 13.58 3.69
CA PRO A 192 2.24 12.32 4.09
C PRO A 192 3.27 11.19 4.17
N ASP A 193 2.91 10.12 4.88
CA ASP A 193 3.71 8.88 4.94
C ASP A 193 3.37 7.93 3.79
N PHE A 194 2.20 8.13 3.14
CA PHE A 194 1.68 7.27 2.09
C PHE A 194 0.71 8.04 1.18
N ILE A 195 0.73 7.77 -0.12
CA ILE A 195 -0.17 8.40 -1.10
C ILE A 195 -0.92 7.35 -1.91
N ILE A 196 -2.22 7.55 -2.06
CA ILE A 196 -3.09 6.80 -2.96
C ILE A 196 -3.62 7.81 -3.98
N THR A 197 -3.40 7.57 -5.27
CA THR A 197 -3.82 8.52 -6.32
C THR A 197 -4.56 7.83 -7.45
N ASP A 198 -5.59 8.47 -7.99
CA ASP A 198 -6.09 8.12 -9.32
C ASP A 198 -5.11 8.60 -10.40
N ILE A 199 -5.20 8.02 -11.59
CA ILE A 199 -4.48 8.48 -12.78
C ILE A 199 -5.22 9.65 -13.43
N MET A 200 -6.53 9.47 -13.66
CA MET A 200 -7.33 10.37 -14.49
C MET A 200 -7.97 11.45 -13.63
N MET A 201 -7.29 12.59 -13.50
CA MET A 201 -7.78 13.73 -12.72
C MET A 201 -7.63 15.04 -13.51
N PRO A 202 -8.48 16.05 -13.24
CA PRO A 202 -8.36 17.37 -13.87
C PRO A 202 -7.12 18.12 -13.36
N ARG A 203 -6.69 19.14 -14.08
CA ARG A 203 -5.57 20.06 -13.81
C ARG A 203 -4.19 19.37 -13.82
N MET A 204 -3.96 18.42 -12.96
CA MET A 204 -2.75 17.61 -12.90
C MET A 204 -3.16 16.15 -12.70
N ASP A 205 -2.77 15.30 -13.62
CA ASP A 205 -3.05 13.87 -13.56
C ASP A 205 -2.13 13.14 -12.56
N GLY A 206 -2.48 11.88 -12.24
CA GLY A 206 -1.73 11.09 -11.26
C GLY A 206 -0.31 10.77 -11.71
N ILE A 207 -0.04 10.64 -13.01
CA ILE A 207 1.29 10.36 -13.55
C ILE A 207 2.21 11.57 -13.38
N GLU A 208 1.70 12.76 -13.67
CA GLU A 208 2.43 14.01 -13.46
C GLU A 208 2.70 14.26 -11.98
N LEU A 209 1.70 14.03 -11.11
CA LEU A 209 1.86 14.09 -9.66
C LEU A 209 2.97 13.13 -9.16
N ILE A 210 2.96 11.87 -9.60
CA ILE A 210 3.97 10.86 -9.24
C ILE A 210 5.36 11.32 -9.64
N ARG A 211 5.52 11.88 -10.84
CA ARG A 211 6.81 12.39 -11.31
C ARG A 211 7.32 13.49 -10.38
N HIS A 212 6.49 14.47 -10.03
CA HIS A 212 6.87 15.53 -9.10
C HIS A 212 7.29 14.99 -7.73
N ILE A 213 6.58 13.99 -7.20
CA ILE A 213 6.91 13.38 -5.91
C ILE A 213 8.22 12.60 -5.98
N LYS A 214 8.43 11.79 -7.03
CA LYS A 214 9.60 10.89 -7.14
C LYS A 214 10.88 11.62 -7.57
N GLU A 215 10.78 12.76 -8.24
CA GLU A 215 11.94 13.60 -8.60
C GLU A 215 12.39 14.52 -7.45
N ASN A 216 11.57 14.72 -6.42
CA ASN A 216 11.91 15.58 -5.29
C ASN A 216 12.56 14.77 -4.16
N VAL A 217 13.79 15.14 -3.77
CA VAL A 217 14.55 14.49 -2.69
C VAL A 217 13.79 14.43 -1.36
N ASN A 218 12.91 15.39 -1.09
CA ASN A 218 12.15 15.43 0.17
C ASN A 218 11.00 14.42 0.21
N THR A 219 10.52 13.93 -0.94
CA THR A 219 9.29 13.15 -1.06
C THR A 219 9.46 11.83 -1.82
N CYS A 220 10.60 11.60 -2.49
CA CYS A 220 10.81 10.43 -3.35
C CYS A 220 10.68 9.09 -2.60
N ASP A 221 10.90 9.08 -1.29
CA ASP A 221 10.75 7.91 -0.42
C ASP A 221 9.29 7.59 -0.04
N ILE A 222 8.32 8.47 -0.37
CA ILE A 222 6.91 8.24 -0.05
C ILE A 222 6.38 7.09 -0.91
N PRO A 223 5.81 6.03 -0.30
CA PRO A 223 5.16 4.97 -1.07
C PRO A 223 3.88 5.47 -1.73
N LEU A 224 3.67 4.99 -2.96
CA LEU A 224 2.60 5.41 -3.84
C LEU A 224 1.81 4.20 -4.36
N ILE A 225 0.49 4.24 -4.19
CA ILE A 225 -0.46 3.34 -4.87
C ILE A 225 -1.22 4.13 -5.94
N ILE A 226 -1.32 3.55 -7.12
CA ILE A 226 -2.23 4.03 -8.17
C ILE A 226 -3.55 3.27 -8.10
N LEU A 227 -4.66 4.01 -8.14
CA LEU A 227 -5.99 3.47 -8.44
C LEU A 227 -6.30 3.75 -9.91
N SER A 228 -6.70 2.76 -10.70
CA SER A 228 -6.97 3.00 -12.11
C SER A 228 -8.10 2.15 -12.66
N ALA A 229 -8.92 2.77 -13.52
CA ALA A 229 -9.92 2.08 -14.33
C ALA A 229 -9.30 1.32 -15.52
N LYS A 230 -8.05 1.65 -15.90
CA LYS A 230 -7.33 1.01 -17.00
C LYS A 230 -6.55 -0.20 -16.49
N SER A 231 -6.75 -1.33 -17.16
CA SER A 231 -6.09 -2.61 -16.87
C SER A 231 -5.04 -2.98 -17.92
N SER A 232 -4.60 -2.03 -18.77
CA SER A 232 -3.63 -2.35 -19.81
C SER A 232 -2.26 -2.68 -19.20
N VAL A 233 -1.57 -3.63 -19.79
CA VAL A 233 -0.21 -4.03 -19.36
C VAL A 233 0.75 -2.86 -19.54
N GLU A 234 0.54 -2.06 -20.59
CA GLU A 234 1.35 -0.88 -20.91
C GLU A 234 1.28 0.19 -19.82
N ASP A 235 0.08 0.53 -19.33
CA ASP A 235 -0.11 1.51 -18.25
C ASP A 235 0.55 1.04 -16.93
N ARG A 236 0.51 -0.27 -16.66
CA ARG A 236 1.18 -0.86 -15.49
C ARG A 236 2.70 -0.80 -15.61
N ILE A 237 3.25 -1.10 -16.78
CA ILE A 237 4.69 -1.03 -17.05
C ILE A 237 5.19 0.42 -16.94
N GLN A 238 4.45 1.38 -17.49
CA GLN A 238 4.79 2.81 -17.39
C GLN A 238 4.77 3.29 -15.94
N GLY A 239 3.76 2.90 -15.16
CA GLY A 239 3.70 3.20 -13.72
C GLY A 239 4.88 2.62 -12.94
N LEU A 240 5.23 1.36 -13.18
CA LEU A 240 6.39 0.71 -12.53
C LEU A 240 7.72 1.41 -12.88
N GLN A 241 7.88 1.89 -14.12
CA GLN A 241 9.07 2.66 -14.53
C GLN A 241 9.17 4.01 -13.82
N LEU A 242 8.04 4.59 -13.38
CA LEU A 242 7.98 5.83 -12.60
C LEU A 242 8.26 5.62 -11.11
N GLY A 243 8.46 4.38 -10.65
CA GLY A 243 8.78 4.08 -9.25
C GLY A 243 7.57 4.04 -8.32
N ILE A 244 6.39 3.69 -8.83
CA ILE A 244 5.22 3.38 -8.00
C ILE A 244 5.43 2.05 -7.26
N ASP A 245 4.86 1.98 -6.07
CA ASP A 245 5.01 0.78 -5.23
C ASP A 245 3.92 -0.25 -5.51
N ASP A 246 2.73 0.19 -5.95
CA ASP A 246 1.63 -0.71 -6.29
C ASP A 246 0.57 -0.08 -7.22
N TYR A 247 -0.22 -0.97 -7.83
CA TYR A 247 -1.29 -0.63 -8.77
C TYR A 247 -2.55 -1.42 -8.43
N ILE A 248 -3.65 -0.72 -8.17
CA ILE A 248 -4.93 -1.33 -7.82
C ILE A 248 -5.96 -1.00 -8.91
N PRO A 249 -6.50 -2.01 -9.62
CA PRO A 249 -7.54 -1.78 -10.62
C PRO A 249 -8.87 -1.42 -9.96
N LYS A 250 -9.58 -0.45 -10.51
CA LYS A 250 -10.98 -0.15 -10.18
C LYS A 250 -11.91 -1.08 -10.99
N PRO A 251 -12.97 -1.65 -10.40
CA PRO A 251 -13.41 -1.54 -9.02
C PRO A 251 -12.62 -2.45 -8.05
N PHE A 252 -12.42 -2.01 -6.82
CA PHE A 252 -11.75 -2.75 -5.76
C PHE A 252 -12.64 -2.89 -4.52
N SER A 253 -12.37 -3.91 -3.70
CA SER A 253 -13.00 -4.04 -2.40
C SER A 253 -12.22 -3.30 -1.31
N SER A 254 -12.89 -2.91 -0.22
CA SER A 254 -12.27 -2.28 0.94
C SER A 254 -11.15 -3.14 1.54
N ASP A 255 -11.39 -4.45 1.65
CA ASP A 255 -10.43 -5.39 2.25
C ASP A 255 -9.21 -5.58 1.35
N TYR A 256 -9.40 -5.59 0.03
CA TYR A 256 -8.30 -5.64 -0.92
C TYR A 256 -7.40 -4.39 -0.81
N LEU A 257 -8.01 -3.19 -0.77
CA LEU A 257 -7.24 -1.94 -0.58
C LEU A 257 -6.46 -1.94 0.73
N LYS A 258 -7.10 -2.31 1.86
CA LYS A 258 -6.44 -2.40 3.17
C LYS A 258 -5.28 -3.40 3.15
N SER A 259 -5.48 -4.60 2.63
CA SER A 259 -4.45 -5.64 2.57
C SER A 259 -3.24 -5.21 1.72
N ARG A 260 -3.47 -4.47 0.63
CA ARG A 260 -2.37 -3.94 -0.21
C ARG A 260 -1.55 -2.88 0.52
N ILE A 261 -2.22 -1.96 1.24
CA ILE A 261 -1.53 -0.95 2.06
C ILE A 261 -0.71 -1.62 3.17
N GLU A 262 -1.28 -2.58 3.90
CA GLU A 262 -0.57 -3.31 4.95
C GLU A 262 0.65 -4.07 4.42
N ASN A 263 0.52 -4.71 3.25
CA ASN A 263 1.63 -5.41 2.61
C ASN A 263 2.76 -4.43 2.23
N LEU A 264 2.44 -3.26 1.67
CA LEU A 264 3.45 -2.25 1.35
C LEU A 264 4.14 -1.69 2.60
N ILE A 265 3.40 -1.44 3.68
CA ILE A 265 3.99 -1.04 4.97
C ILE A 265 4.94 -2.13 5.49
N ARG A 266 4.58 -3.40 5.35
CA ARG A 266 5.43 -4.53 5.76
C ARG A 266 6.70 -4.62 4.89
N GLN A 267 6.57 -4.51 3.57
CA GLN A 267 7.70 -4.50 2.63
C GLN A 267 8.66 -3.34 2.95
N ARG A 268 8.13 -2.15 3.28
CA ARG A 268 8.96 -1.01 3.67
C ARG A 268 9.80 -1.30 4.91
N LYS A 269 9.26 -1.99 5.92
CA LYS A 269 10.03 -2.40 7.11
C LYS A 269 11.22 -3.30 6.74
N VAL A 270 11.06 -4.18 5.77
CA VAL A 270 12.16 -5.04 5.27
C VAL A 270 13.23 -4.19 4.58
N LEU A 271 12.85 -3.23 3.72
CA LEU A 271 13.78 -2.31 3.07
C LEU A 271 14.52 -1.45 4.10
N GLN A 272 13.82 -0.91 5.10
CA GLN A 272 14.42 -0.17 6.22
C GLN A 272 15.49 -0.99 6.94
N SER A 273 15.24 -2.27 7.20
CA SER A 273 16.21 -3.17 7.83
C SER A 273 17.45 -3.38 6.95
N ALA A 274 17.28 -3.45 5.62
CA ALA A 274 18.39 -3.55 4.68
C ALA A 274 19.25 -2.27 4.65
N PHE A 275 18.63 -1.09 4.66
CA PHE A 275 19.35 0.18 4.75
C PHE A 275 20.12 0.31 6.06
N LEU A 276 19.50 -0.06 7.19
CA LEU A 276 20.17 -0.08 8.50
C LEU A 276 21.40 -1.00 8.49
N SER A 277 21.30 -2.16 7.86
CA SER A 277 22.43 -3.10 7.73
C SER A 277 23.57 -2.53 6.86
N LYS A 278 23.22 -1.86 5.74
CA LYS A 278 24.19 -1.29 4.79
C LYS A 278 24.91 -0.05 5.35
N TYR A 279 24.18 0.81 6.07
CA TYR A 279 24.69 2.14 6.48
C TYR A 279 24.98 2.29 7.99
N GLY A 280 25.14 1.20 8.72
CA GLY A 280 25.81 1.24 10.03
C GLY A 280 24.95 1.02 11.26
N ALA A 281 23.75 0.51 11.12
CA ALA A 281 23.00 0.03 12.28
C ALA A 281 22.72 -1.47 12.11
N GLN A 282 23.29 -2.31 12.97
CA GLN A 282 22.88 -3.72 12.97
C GLN A 282 21.44 -3.83 13.51
N PRO A 283 20.53 -4.47 12.77
CA PRO A 283 19.19 -4.74 13.29
C PRO A 283 19.29 -5.69 14.47
N LYS A 284 18.44 -5.52 15.48
CA LYS A 284 18.13 -6.59 16.41
C LYS A 284 17.75 -7.80 15.55
N LYS A 285 18.41 -8.93 15.78
CA LYS A 285 18.07 -10.21 15.16
C LYS A 285 16.65 -10.61 15.57
N GLU A 286 15.67 -10.19 14.83
CA GLU A 286 14.49 -11.02 14.60
C GLU A 286 14.72 -11.69 13.24
N PRO A 287 14.65 -13.00 13.13
CA PRO A 287 14.70 -13.67 11.84
C PRO A 287 13.37 -13.40 11.13
N LEU A 288 13.28 -12.30 10.42
CA LEU A 288 12.34 -12.22 9.32
C LEU A 288 12.87 -13.20 8.27
N GLU A 289 12.12 -14.25 8.01
CA GLU A 289 12.34 -15.16 6.88
C GLU A 289 12.64 -14.32 5.65
N ALA A 290 13.83 -14.54 5.11
CA ALA A 290 14.33 -13.81 3.95
C ALA A 290 13.49 -14.18 2.72
N ILE A 291 12.39 -13.49 2.53
CA ILE A 291 11.74 -13.45 1.23
C ILE A 291 12.69 -12.61 0.36
N ALA A 292 13.35 -13.28 -0.58
CA ALA A 292 14.26 -12.66 -1.53
C ALA A 292 13.46 -11.75 -2.48
N TYR A 293 13.28 -10.48 -2.06
CA TYR A 293 12.82 -9.45 -2.96
C TYR A 293 14.02 -8.85 -3.71
N PRO A 294 13.90 -8.60 -5.01
CA PRO A 294 14.98 -7.98 -5.76
C PRO A 294 15.28 -6.58 -5.18
N VAL A 295 16.54 -6.33 -4.87
CA VAL A 295 17.09 -5.07 -4.33
C VAL A 295 16.91 -3.88 -5.32
N SER A 296 16.25 -4.08 -6.44
CA SER A 296 16.02 -3.09 -7.51
C SER A 296 15.04 -1.96 -7.19
N GLN A 297 14.46 -1.91 -5.98
CA GLN A 297 13.52 -0.85 -5.57
C GLN A 297 14.13 0.27 -4.71
N ILE A 298 15.46 0.33 -4.57
CA ILE A 298 16.12 1.46 -3.94
C ILE A 298 16.07 2.63 -4.91
N VAL A 299 15.29 3.65 -4.57
CA VAL A 299 15.24 4.89 -5.35
C VAL A 299 16.65 5.50 -5.38
N PRO A 300 17.25 5.79 -6.55
CA PRO A 300 18.61 6.33 -6.64
C PRO A 300 18.83 7.58 -5.77
N LEU A 301 17.81 8.40 -5.58
CA LEU A 301 17.85 9.61 -4.74
C LEU A 301 17.99 9.30 -3.25
N ASP A 302 17.39 8.22 -2.75
CA ASP A 302 17.52 7.79 -1.36
C ASP A 302 18.93 7.26 -1.09
N GLU A 303 19.53 6.58 -2.05
CA GLU A 303 20.92 6.14 -1.95
C GLU A 303 21.89 7.31 -1.94
N LEU A 304 21.71 8.31 -2.81
CA LEU A 304 22.48 9.55 -2.80
C LEU A 304 22.31 10.33 -1.49
N PHE A 305 21.09 10.38 -0.95
CA PHE A 305 20.82 10.98 0.35
C PHE A 305 21.63 10.28 1.44
N MET A 306 21.60 8.96 1.48
CA MET A 306 22.33 8.18 2.48
C MET A 306 23.83 8.30 2.33
N GLN A 307 24.38 8.32 1.11
CA GLN A 307 25.81 8.53 0.88
C GLN A 307 26.28 9.90 1.41
N LYS A 308 25.53 10.97 1.14
CA LYS A 308 25.82 12.30 1.68
C LYS A 308 25.76 12.33 3.22
N LEU A 309 24.73 11.70 3.79
CA LEU A 309 24.55 11.63 5.25
C LEU A 309 25.71 10.87 5.92
N VAL A 310 26.13 9.74 5.34
CA VAL A 310 27.29 8.98 5.82
C VAL A 310 28.57 9.78 5.71
N GLY A 311 28.81 10.48 4.59
CA GLY A 311 29.98 11.35 4.41
C GLY A 311 30.06 12.42 5.51
N PHE A 312 28.95 13.10 5.79
CA PHE A 312 28.88 14.08 6.85
C PHE A 312 29.13 13.46 8.24
N MET A 313 28.58 12.29 8.50
CA MET A 313 28.82 11.57 9.76
C MET A 313 30.27 11.15 9.93
N GLU A 314 30.97 10.72 8.87
CA GLU A 314 32.39 10.35 8.93
C GLU A 314 33.26 11.51 9.39
N GLU A 315 32.93 12.72 8.97
CA GLU A 315 33.70 13.94 9.35
C GLU A 315 33.34 14.46 10.74
N ASN A 316 32.10 14.19 11.23
CA ASN A 316 31.53 14.87 12.37
C ASN A 316 31.13 13.99 13.56
N TYR A 317 31.21 12.66 13.46
CA TYR A 317 30.70 11.74 14.51
C TYR A 317 31.39 11.92 15.86
N SER A 318 32.67 12.33 15.87
CA SER A 318 33.47 12.55 17.07
C SER A 318 33.12 13.85 17.82
N ASN A 319 32.39 14.77 17.19
CA ASN A 319 31.97 16.01 17.81
C ASN A 319 30.83 15.74 18.83
N PRO A 320 31.05 15.92 20.16
CA PRO A 320 30.00 15.66 21.15
C PRO A 320 28.84 16.67 21.06
N GLY A 321 29.04 17.82 20.43
CA GLY A 321 28.03 18.85 20.19
C GLY A 321 27.14 18.60 18.97
N LEU A 322 27.40 17.57 18.15
CA LEU A 322 26.64 17.26 16.94
C LEU A 322 25.17 17.04 17.25
N ARG A 323 24.29 17.79 16.60
CA ARG A 323 22.84 17.78 16.77
C ARG A 323 22.14 17.44 15.46
N VAL A 324 20.90 16.99 15.55
CA VAL A 324 20.05 16.69 14.38
C VAL A 324 19.88 17.92 13.47
N ASN A 325 19.86 19.12 14.05
CA ASN A 325 19.77 20.35 13.25
C ASN A 325 20.98 20.54 12.33
N ASP A 326 22.17 20.16 12.77
CA ASP A 326 23.39 20.30 11.96
C ASP A 326 23.33 19.38 10.73
N LEU A 327 22.79 18.16 10.90
CA LEU A 327 22.56 17.24 9.80
C LEU A 327 21.47 17.76 8.85
N ALA A 328 20.37 18.26 9.39
CA ALA A 328 19.27 18.80 8.59
C ALA A 328 19.72 20.01 7.75
N GLU A 329 20.48 20.91 8.34
CA GLU A 329 21.06 22.09 7.68
C GLU A 329 22.03 21.68 6.56
N PHE A 330 22.95 20.75 6.84
CA PHE A 330 23.86 20.18 5.83
C PHE A 330 23.11 19.57 4.64
N MET A 331 21.98 18.91 4.91
CA MET A 331 21.14 18.30 3.88
C MET A 331 20.19 19.28 3.20
N ASN A 332 20.24 20.59 3.55
CA ASN A 332 19.32 21.65 3.08
C ASN A 332 17.85 21.31 3.32
N MET A 333 17.52 20.76 4.48
CA MET A 333 16.17 20.34 4.86
C MET A 333 15.74 21.00 6.16
N SER A 334 14.44 21.23 6.33
CA SER A 334 13.91 21.54 7.66
C SER A 334 14.06 20.30 8.57
N ARG A 335 14.15 20.53 9.89
CA ARG A 335 14.28 19.45 10.86
C ARG A 335 13.15 18.43 10.77
N SER A 336 11.92 18.87 10.52
CA SER A 336 10.76 17.98 10.40
C SER A 336 10.86 17.09 9.16
N VAL A 337 11.21 17.64 8.01
CA VAL A 337 11.42 16.90 6.75
C VAL A 337 12.57 15.90 6.91
N PHE A 338 13.69 16.32 7.48
CA PHE A 338 14.84 15.45 7.74
C PHE A 338 14.48 14.28 8.66
N ASN A 339 13.79 14.55 9.78
CA ASN A 339 13.33 13.52 10.71
C ASN A 339 12.42 12.50 10.00
N ARG A 340 11.42 12.98 9.23
CA ARG A 340 10.53 12.10 8.47
C ARG A 340 11.30 11.25 7.46
N LYS A 341 12.21 11.88 6.69
CA LYS A 341 12.97 11.18 5.64
C LYS A 341 13.88 10.09 6.21
N VAL A 342 14.67 10.42 7.23
CA VAL A 342 15.54 9.43 7.89
C VAL A 342 14.70 8.29 8.48
N ASN A 343 13.60 8.61 9.16
CA ASN A 343 12.70 7.59 9.68
C ASN A 343 12.04 6.77 8.55
N GLY A 344 11.64 7.41 7.46
CA GLY A 344 11.09 6.78 6.28
C GLY A 344 12.04 5.78 5.62
N ILE A 345 13.32 6.13 5.48
CA ILE A 345 14.33 5.27 4.85
C ILE A 345 14.85 4.20 5.80
N MET A 346 15.11 4.54 7.07
CA MET A 346 15.85 3.68 8.01
C MET A 346 14.98 3.07 9.13
N GLY A 347 13.77 3.56 9.34
CA GLY A 347 12.88 3.10 10.42
C GLY A 347 13.32 3.54 11.81
N ILE A 348 14.31 4.44 11.94
CA ILE A 348 14.83 4.96 13.21
C ILE A 348 14.90 6.48 13.17
N SER A 349 14.88 7.10 14.37
CA SER A 349 15.06 8.56 14.46
C SER A 349 16.49 8.99 14.13
N PRO A 350 16.73 10.25 13.65
CA PRO A 350 18.07 10.77 13.42
C PRO A 350 18.96 10.75 14.67
N ILE A 351 18.39 10.96 15.86
CA ILE A 351 19.14 10.87 17.11
C ILE A 351 19.64 9.44 17.32
N GLU A 352 18.79 8.46 17.04
CA GLU A 352 19.16 7.05 17.15
C GLU A 352 20.18 6.66 16.08
N TYR A 353 20.07 7.21 14.88
CA TYR A 353 21.07 7.04 13.82
C TYR A 353 22.45 7.55 14.25
N ILE A 354 22.56 8.78 14.73
CA ILE A 354 23.83 9.35 15.23
C ILE A 354 24.43 8.45 16.32
N LYS A 355 23.60 8.04 17.30
CA LYS A 355 24.00 7.16 18.39
C LYS A 355 24.54 5.83 17.87
N ASN A 356 23.80 5.17 16.99
CA ASN A 356 24.17 3.86 16.45
C ASN A 356 25.43 3.95 15.59
N TYR A 357 25.57 5.02 14.80
CA TYR A 357 26.77 5.28 14.03
C TYR A 357 28.03 5.38 14.92
N ARG A 358 27.98 6.18 15.99
CA ARG A 358 29.05 6.32 16.99
C ARG A 358 29.39 5.00 17.66
N LEU A 359 28.37 4.21 18.06
CA LEU A 359 28.55 2.90 18.69
C LEU A 359 29.23 1.89 17.74
N ASN A 360 28.93 1.92 16.45
CA ASN A 360 29.59 1.08 15.46
C ASN A 360 31.07 1.49 15.27
N LYS A 361 31.35 2.80 15.21
CA LYS A 361 32.74 3.31 15.15
C LYS A 361 33.55 2.91 16.41
N ALA A 362 32.92 2.87 17.58
CA ALA A 362 33.57 2.48 18.81
C ALA A 362 34.16 1.06 18.77
N LYS A 363 33.60 0.14 17.97
CA LYS A 363 34.09 -1.24 17.86
C LYS A 363 35.56 -1.31 17.46
N SER A 364 35.98 -0.54 16.46
CA SER A 364 37.38 -0.49 16.01
C SER A 364 38.30 0.09 17.06
N PHE A 365 37.88 1.13 17.79
CA PHE A 365 38.68 1.73 18.88
C PHE A 365 38.80 0.78 20.10
N ILE A 366 37.79 0.01 20.43
CA ILE A 366 37.86 -1.00 21.49
C ILE A 366 38.90 -2.07 21.14
N GLN A 367 38.95 -2.50 19.88
CA GLN A 367 39.92 -3.49 19.39
C GLN A 367 41.35 -2.96 19.34
N SER A 368 41.55 -1.66 19.15
CA SER A 368 42.88 -1.03 19.16
C SER A 368 43.50 -0.91 20.57
N GLY A 369 42.80 -1.29 21.62
CA GLY A 369 43.31 -1.36 22.99
C GLY A 369 43.10 -0.08 23.80
N MET A 370 42.42 0.94 23.29
CA MET A 370 42.04 2.14 24.01
C MET A 370 41.20 1.84 25.25
N SER A 371 41.31 2.67 26.28
CA SER A 371 40.44 2.59 27.44
C SER A 371 39.00 2.92 27.05
N PHE A 372 38.00 2.33 27.72
CA PHE A 372 36.59 2.57 27.40
C PHE A 372 36.15 4.02 27.54
N SER A 373 36.81 4.79 28.45
CA SER A 373 36.54 6.21 28.59
C SER A 373 37.12 7.01 27.41
N GLU A 374 38.32 6.68 26.96
CA GLU A 374 38.91 7.32 25.75
C GLU A 374 38.09 7.00 24.51
N VAL A 375 37.65 5.72 24.35
CA VAL A 375 36.76 5.34 23.24
C VAL A 375 35.47 6.16 23.26
N ALA A 376 34.85 6.32 24.44
CA ALA A 376 33.60 7.11 24.54
C ALA A 376 33.81 8.54 24.02
N PHE A 377 34.85 9.20 24.45
CA PHE A 377 35.17 10.60 24.00
C PHE A 377 35.55 10.61 22.52
N ALA A 378 36.38 9.69 22.05
CA ALA A 378 36.81 9.62 20.65
C ALA A 378 35.64 9.45 19.67
N VAL A 379 34.57 8.79 20.09
CA VAL A 379 33.36 8.62 19.25
C VAL A 379 32.26 9.65 19.54
N GLY A 380 32.54 10.69 20.32
CA GLY A 380 31.64 11.82 20.53
C GLY A 380 30.61 11.64 21.64
N PHE A 381 30.78 10.70 22.57
CA PHE A 381 29.95 10.64 23.78
C PHE A 381 30.60 11.54 24.86
N SER A 382 29.80 12.35 25.53
CA SER A 382 30.24 13.19 26.64
C SER A 382 30.28 12.47 27.99
N ASP A 383 29.60 11.31 28.10
CA ASP A 383 29.52 10.49 29.31
C ASP A 383 29.86 9.03 29.03
N PRO A 384 31.03 8.53 29.56
CA PRO A 384 31.42 7.12 29.41
C PRO A 384 30.43 6.13 30.05
N GLY A 385 29.74 6.52 31.12
CA GLY A 385 28.72 5.69 31.76
C GLY A 385 27.49 5.49 30.88
N TYR A 386 27.03 6.57 30.23
CA TYR A 386 25.97 6.48 29.25
C TYR A 386 26.41 5.68 28.01
N PHE A 387 27.63 5.88 27.51
CA PHE A 387 28.20 5.11 26.40
C PHE A 387 28.16 3.61 26.70
N GLY A 388 28.63 3.15 27.87
CA GLY A 388 28.61 1.73 28.24
C GLY A 388 27.20 1.14 28.27
N LYS A 389 26.22 1.86 28.83
CA LYS A 389 24.79 1.45 28.80
C LYS A 389 24.24 1.38 27.38
N ALA A 390 24.53 2.38 26.54
CA ALA A 390 24.09 2.42 25.17
C ALA A 390 24.70 1.28 24.34
N PHE A 391 26.00 0.98 24.54
CA PHE A 391 26.68 -0.12 23.87
C PHE A 391 26.06 -1.49 24.24
N LYS A 392 25.87 -1.75 25.55
CA LYS A 392 25.20 -2.97 26.02
C LYS A 392 23.79 -3.13 25.43
N LYS A 393 23.03 -2.03 25.38
CA LYS A 393 21.66 -2.04 24.78
C LYS A 393 21.69 -2.34 23.27
N ALA A 394 22.66 -1.78 22.53
CA ALA A 394 22.75 -1.91 21.08
C ALA A 394 23.25 -3.30 20.65
N PHE A 395 24.25 -3.85 21.36
CA PHE A 395 24.94 -5.09 20.95
C PHE A 395 24.67 -6.29 21.86
N ASN A 396 23.88 -6.11 22.89
CA ASN A 396 23.55 -7.13 23.91
C ASN A 396 24.79 -7.75 24.61
N GLN A 397 25.91 -6.99 24.61
CA GLN A 397 27.20 -7.34 25.22
C GLN A 397 27.76 -6.12 25.92
N THR A 398 28.42 -6.32 27.06
CA THR A 398 29.19 -5.26 27.71
C THR A 398 30.46 -4.95 26.90
N LEU A 399 31.06 -3.78 27.13
CA LEU A 399 32.33 -3.39 26.49
C LEU A 399 33.46 -4.40 26.79
N THR A 400 33.49 -4.93 28.02
CA THR A 400 34.48 -5.94 28.44
C THR A 400 34.25 -7.28 27.72
N GLU A 401 33.03 -7.75 27.67
CA GLU A 401 32.68 -8.98 26.93
C GLU A 401 33.00 -8.83 25.44
N TYR A 402 32.69 -7.67 24.84
CA TYR A 402 33.01 -7.42 23.43
C TYR A 402 34.53 -7.42 23.17
N LYS A 403 35.32 -6.80 24.06
CA LYS A 403 36.78 -6.77 23.96
C LYS A 403 37.41 -8.15 24.07
N ASN A 404 36.85 -9.03 24.92
CA ASN A 404 37.39 -10.37 25.16
C ASN A 404 36.99 -11.39 24.09
N ASN A 405 35.91 -11.19 23.38
CA ASN A 405 35.36 -12.10 22.38
C ASN A 405 35.82 -11.79 20.93
N ASN A 406 36.53 -10.71 20.72
CA ASN A 406 37.04 -10.25 19.43
C ASN A 406 38.47 -9.73 19.55
#